data_bfa839430ee5eadba93ecdd7c5a3874e
#
_entry.id   bfa839430ee5eadba93ecdd7c5a3874e
#
_cell.length_a   1.000
_cell.length_b   1.000
_cell.length_c   1.000
_cell.angle_alpha   90.00
_cell.angle_beta   90.00
_cell.angle_gamma   90.00
#
_symmetry.space_group_name_H-M   'P 1'
#
loop_
_entity.id
_entity.type
_entity.pdbx_description
1 polymer ?
#
loop_
_entity_poly.entity_id
_entity_poly.type
_entity_poly.pdbx_seq_one_letter_code
_entity_poly.pdbx_strand_id
1 'polypeptide(L)'
;MTDKKEFRNYAVNHLGMSGLAVDDYVKATSRPESMTRTVIEERPMPFREVDVFSRLMMDRIIFLGLPIDDFIANIIQAQLLFLESADSAKDIQIYINSPGGSVYAGLGIYDTMQYIGCDVSTICTGMAASMGAVILCAGEKGKRTALKHSRVMIHQPMGGVGGQASDIEITANEIKKLKDELYN
;
A
#
# COMPACT_ATOMS: atom_id res chain seq x y z
N MET A 1 -10.18 -25.14 -14.74
CA MET A 1 -9.02 -24.86 -13.84
C MET A 1 -7.90 -25.80 -14.28
N THR A 2 -6.91 -25.29 -14.98
CA THR A 2 -5.74 -26.08 -15.40
C THR A 2 -5.00 -26.48 -14.13
N ASP A 3 -4.73 -27.76 -13.95
CA ASP A 3 -4.03 -28.25 -12.77
C ASP A 3 -2.64 -27.59 -12.69
N LYS A 4 -2.32 -26.98 -11.55
CA LYS A 4 -1.03 -26.30 -11.31
C LYS A 4 0.16 -27.24 -11.53
N LYS A 5 -0.03 -28.55 -11.31
CA LYS A 5 0.97 -29.57 -11.60
C LYS A 5 1.18 -29.77 -13.10
N GLU A 6 0.11 -29.77 -13.89
CA GLU A 6 0.20 -29.88 -15.36
C GLU A 6 0.91 -28.65 -15.95
N PHE A 7 0.56 -27.44 -15.50
CA PHE A 7 1.23 -26.21 -15.92
C PHE A 7 2.72 -26.23 -15.59
N ARG A 8 3.08 -26.62 -14.35
CA ARG A 8 4.48 -26.73 -13.94
C ARG A 8 5.26 -27.75 -14.79
N ASN A 9 4.69 -28.92 -14.99
CA ASN A 9 5.33 -29.97 -15.79
C ASN A 9 5.53 -29.54 -17.25
N TYR A 10 4.56 -28.86 -17.83
CA TYR A 10 4.66 -28.32 -19.18
C TYR A 10 5.74 -27.25 -19.27
N ALA A 11 5.74 -26.28 -18.36
CA ALA A 11 6.70 -25.18 -18.36
C ALA A 11 8.16 -25.65 -18.17
N VAL A 12 8.39 -26.61 -17.28
CA VAL A 12 9.73 -27.14 -17.02
C VAL A 12 10.20 -28.09 -18.11
N ASN A 13 9.36 -29.06 -18.50
CA ASN A 13 9.79 -30.15 -19.38
C ASN A 13 9.71 -29.83 -20.89
N HIS A 14 8.84 -28.90 -21.29
CA HIS A 14 8.61 -28.57 -22.70
C HIS A 14 9.11 -27.17 -23.06
N LEU A 15 9.03 -26.20 -22.16
CA LEU A 15 9.50 -24.82 -22.40
C LEU A 15 10.89 -24.56 -21.81
N GLY A 16 11.49 -25.52 -21.09
CA GLY A 16 12.83 -25.39 -20.52
C GLY A 16 12.97 -24.33 -19.44
N MET A 17 11.87 -23.91 -18.82
CA MET A 17 11.89 -22.91 -17.76
C MET A 17 12.48 -23.46 -16.46
N SER A 18 13.20 -22.62 -15.70
CA SER A 18 13.67 -23.01 -14.37
C SER A 18 12.50 -23.38 -13.46
N GLY A 19 12.57 -24.54 -12.80
CA GLY A 19 11.54 -24.99 -11.85
C GLY A 19 11.29 -23.98 -10.73
N LEU A 20 12.35 -23.29 -10.25
CA LEU A 20 12.22 -22.23 -9.24
C LEU A 20 11.42 -21.02 -9.75
N ALA A 21 11.71 -20.57 -10.98
CA ALA A 21 10.98 -19.45 -11.58
C ALA A 21 9.48 -19.77 -11.79
N VAL A 22 9.17 -21.02 -12.18
CA VAL A 22 7.79 -21.48 -12.32
C VAL A 22 7.09 -21.59 -10.97
N ASP A 23 7.78 -22.08 -9.93
CA ASP A 23 7.23 -22.18 -8.57
C ASP A 23 6.99 -20.79 -7.96
N ASP A 24 7.86 -19.84 -8.20
CA ASP A 24 7.67 -18.44 -7.78
C ASP A 24 6.51 -17.77 -8.52
N TYR A 25 6.38 -18.00 -9.82
CA TYR A 25 5.23 -17.53 -10.60
C TYR A 25 3.90 -18.15 -10.08
N VAL A 26 3.87 -19.47 -9.84
CA VAL A 26 2.70 -20.16 -9.29
C VAL A 26 2.37 -19.66 -7.88
N LYS A 27 3.36 -19.35 -7.05
CA LYS A 27 3.13 -18.73 -5.73
C LYS A 27 2.59 -17.31 -5.86
N ALA A 28 3.14 -16.50 -6.76
CA ALA A 28 2.68 -15.13 -6.99
C ALA A 28 1.22 -15.08 -7.52
N THR A 29 0.89 -15.97 -8.46
CA THR A 29 -0.46 -16.10 -9.03
C THR A 29 -1.44 -16.86 -8.12
N SER A 30 -0.95 -17.51 -7.06
CA SER A 30 -1.77 -18.24 -6.07
C SER A 30 -2.04 -17.41 -4.82
N ARG A 31 -1.62 -16.14 -4.76
CA ARG A 31 -2.09 -15.23 -3.72
C ARG A 31 -3.61 -15.17 -3.79
N PRO A 32 -4.32 -15.33 -2.67
CA PRO A 32 -5.77 -15.19 -2.69
C PRO A 32 -6.11 -13.82 -3.29
N GLU A 33 -6.98 -13.80 -4.29
CA GLU A 33 -7.47 -12.58 -4.95
C GLU A 33 -8.13 -11.61 -3.99
N SER A 34 -8.48 -12.10 -2.79
CA SER A 34 -9.01 -11.32 -1.69
C SER A 34 -8.40 -11.79 -0.36
N MET A 35 -7.91 -10.85 0.45
CA MET A 35 -7.42 -11.11 1.81
C MET A 35 -8.54 -11.45 2.80
N THR A 36 -9.78 -11.28 2.41
CA THR A 36 -10.95 -11.46 3.28
C THR A 36 -11.99 -12.34 2.60
N ARG A 37 -12.85 -12.96 3.43
CA ARG A 37 -14.04 -13.62 2.91
C ARG A 37 -15.01 -12.60 2.37
N THR A 38 -15.74 -12.99 1.33
CA THR A 38 -16.81 -12.20 0.73
C THR A 38 -17.96 -11.99 1.71
N VAL A 39 -18.56 -10.82 1.68
CA VAL A 39 -19.73 -10.46 2.47
C VAL A 39 -20.91 -10.32 1.51
N ILE A 40 -22.05 -10.89 1.88
CA ILE A 40 -23.34 -10.70 1.17
C ILE A 40 -24.08 -9.58 1.89
N GLU A 41 -24.34 -8.48 1.20
CA GLU A 41 -25.09 -7.35 1.75
C GLU A 41 -26.44 -7.23 1.07
N GLU A 42 -27.52 -7.24 1.86
CA GLU A 42 -28.88 -6.94 1.41
C GLU A 42 -29.06 -5.43 1.25
N ARG A 43 -29.04 -4.97 0.01
CA ARG A 43 -29.55 -3.63 -0.35
C ARG A 43 -30.69 -3.82 -1.36
N PRO A 44 -31.54 -2.81 -1.63
CA PRO A 44 -32.64 -2.91 -2.60
C PRO A 44 -32.15 -3.07 -4.05
N MET A 45 -30.99 -3.65 -4.25
CA MET A 45 -30.40 -4.09 -5.51
C MET A 45 -30.06 -5.57 -5.46
N PRO A 46 -29.96 -6.29 -6.60
CA PRO A 46 -29.65 -7.71 -6.63
C PRO A 46 -28.35 -7.99 -5.84
N PHE A 47 -28.38 -9.04 -5.04
CA PHE A 47 -27.25 -9.50 -4.23
C PHE A 47 -25.94 -9.47 -5.05
N ARG A 48 -24.94 -8.77 -4.55
CA ARG A 48 -23.59 -8.79 -5.10
C ARG A 48 -22.63 -9.30 -4.05
N GLU A 49 -21.83 -10.25 -4.46
CA GLU A 49 -20.69 -10.70 -3.67
C GLU A 49 -19.58 -9.64 -3.78
N VAL A 50 -19.19 -9.04 -2.66
CA VAL A 50 -18.17 -7.99 -2.58
C VAL A 50 -17.18 -8.35 -1.48
N ASP A 51 -15.89 -8.24 -1.73
CA ASP A 51 -14.89 -8.43 -0.67
C ASP A 51 -14.95 -7.29 0.37
N VAL A 52 -14.46 -7.55 1.58
CA VAL A 52 -14.57 -6.59 2.70
C VAL A 52 -13.85 -5.29 2.42
N PHE A 53 -12.68 -5.28 1.74
CA PHE A 53 -11.98 -4.04 1.43
C PHE A 53 -12.73 -3.20 0.39
N SER A 54 -13.27 -3.83 -0.64
CA SER A 54 -14.16 -3.16 -1.61
C SER A 54 -15.40 -2.61 -0.94
N ARG A 55 -15.96 -3.33 0.04
CA ARG A 55 -17.11 -2.85 0.80
C ARG A 55 -16.77 -1.65 1.67
N LEU A 56 -15.63 -1.66 2.34
CA LEU A 56 -15.13 -0.51 3.11
C LEU A 56 -14.89 0.71 2.21
N MET A 57 -14.32 0.49 1.01
CA MET A 57 -14.09 1.56 0.05
C MET A 57 -15.39 2.24 -0.42
N MET A 58 -16.52 1.52 -0.47
CA MET A 58 -17.84 2.14 -0.73
C MET A 58 -18.23 3.15 0.36
N ASP A 59 -17.76 2.97 1.58
CA ASP A 59 -17.92 3.91 2.70
C ASP A 59 -16.72 4.87 2.83
N ARG A 60 -15.90 4.98 1.77
CA ARG A 60 -14.73 5.86 1.68
C ARG A 60 -13.62 5.53 2.67
N ILE A 61 -13.50 4.26 3.04
CA ILE A 61 -12.50 3.73 3.97
C ILE A 61 -11.45 2.96 3.18
N ILE A 62 -10.19 3.38 3.31
CA ILE A 62 -9.00 2.70 2.80
C ILE A 62 -8.26 2.07 3.98
N PHE A 63 -7.74 0.86 3.80
CA PHE A 63 -6.98 0.18 4.83
C PHE A 63 -5.54 -0.08 4.39
N LEU A 64 -4.59 0.66 4.98
CA LEU A 64 -3.15 0.49 4.78
C LEU A 64 -2.60 -0.44 5.88
N GLY A 65 -2.69 -1.75 5.66
CA GLY A 65 -2.34 -2.79 6.62
C GLY A 65 -1.07 -3.58 6.27
N LEU A 66 -0.27 -3.12 5.32
CA LEU A 66 0.90 -3.84 4.78
C LEU A 66 2.13 -2.93 4.74
N PRO A 67 3.35 -3.49 4.55
CA PRO A 67 4.51 -2.70 4.17
C PRO A 67 4.25 -1.91 2.88
N ILE A 68 4.78 -0.70 2.83
CA ILE A 68 4.62 0.20 1.69
C ILE A 68 5.67 -0.15 0.64
N ASP A 69 5.22 -0.73 -0.45
CA ASP A 69 5.97 -0.96 -1.68
C ASP A 69 5.24 -0.30 -2.87
N ASP A 70 5.81 -0.38 -4.05
CA ASP A 70 5.24 0.23 -5.25
C ASP A 70 3.84 -0.32 -5.57
N PHE A 71 3.61 -1.62 -5.33
CA PHE A 71 2.32 -2.25 -5.58
C PHE A 71 1.23 -1.71 -4.64
N ILE A 72 1.50 -1.66 -3.34
CA ILE A 72 0.58 -1.12 -2.34
C ILE A 72 0.35 0.37 -2.56
N ALA A 73 1.40 1.13 -2.88
CA ALA A 73 1.29 2.56 -3.15
C ALA A 73 0.38 2.83 -4.35
N ASN A 74 0.55 2.11 -5.45
CA ASN A 74 -0.29 2.26 -6.64
C ASN A 74 -1.77 1.96 -6.34
N ILE A 75 -2.06 0.95 -5.52
CA ILE A 75 -3.43 0.63 -5.11
C ILE A 75 -4.03 1.78 -4.29
N ILE A 76 -3.31 2.27 -3.27
CA ILE A 76 -3.80 3.36 -2.42
C ILE A 76 -4.03 4.64 -3.21
N GLN A 77 -3.09 5.01 -4.09
CA GLN A 77 -3.21 6.17 -4.97
C GLN A 77 -4.43 6.05 -5.90
N ALA A 78 -4.62 4.89 -6.52
CA ALA A 78 -5.77 4.65 -7.38
C ALA A 78 -7.10 4.74 -6.61
N GLN A 79 -7.15 4.23 -5.38
CA GLN A 79 -8.33 4.32 -4.51
C GLN A 79 -8.62 5.78 -4.10
N LEU A 80 -7.60 6.57 -3.77
CA LEU A 80 -7.74 7.99 -3.44
C LEU A 80 -8.33 8.77 -4.63
N LEU A 81 -7.76 8.61 -5.82
CA LEU A 81 -8.23 9.27 -7.05
C LEU A 81 -9.65 8.83 -7.42
N PHE A 82 -9.98 7.55 -7.26
CA PHE A 82 -11.33 7.04 -7.51
C PHE A 82 -12.34 7.67 -6.55
N LEU A 83 -12.03 7.71 -5.25
CA LEU A 83 -12.94 8.27 -4.24
C LEU A 83 -13.14 9.78 -4.43
N GLU A 84 -12.10 10.51 -4.81
CA GLU A 84 -12.25 11.91 -5.18
C GLU A 84 -13.17 12.10 -6.38
N SER A 85 -12.96 11.33 -7.44
CA SER A 85 -13.79 11.42 -8.65
C SER A 85 -15.27 11.07 -8.38
N ALA A 86 -15.54 10.22 -7.37
CA ALA A 86 -16.89 9.84 -6.99
C ALA A 86 -17.62 10.94 -6.20
N ASP A 87 -16.94 11.62 -5.28
CA ASP A 87 -17.50 12.73 -4.48
C ASP A 87 -16.36 13.51 -3.82
N SER A 88 -15.99 14.65 -4.36
CA SER A 88 -14.90 15.51 -3.84
C SER A 88 -15.26 16.29 -2.57
N ALA A 89 -16.52 16.29 -2.16
CA ALA A 89 -16.97 17.03 -0.98
C ALA A 89 -16.96 16.21 0.32
N LYS A 90 -16.71 14.91 0.23
CA LYS A 90 -16.71 14.02 1.38
C LYS A 90 -15.31 13.55 1.75
N ASP A 91 -15.04 13.46 3.04
CA ASP A 91 -13.78 12.96 3.57
C ASP A 91 -13.48 11.53 3.13
N ILE A 92 -12.20 11.22 3.03
CA ILE A 92 -11.66 9.86 2.89
C ILE A 92 -11.01 9.48 4.23
N GLN A 93 -11.17 8.23 4.66
CA GLN A 93 -10.56 7.72 5.88
C GLN A 93 -9.52 6.67 5.55
N ILE A 94 -8.29 6.84 6.04
CA ILE A 94 -7.22 5.85 5.91
C ILE A 94 -6.91 5.25 7.28
N TYR A 95 -7.19 3.96 7.44
CA TYR A 95 -6.80 3.19 8.60
C TYR A 95 -5.40 2.61 8.39
N ILE A 96 -4.48 2.90 9.31
CA ILE A 96 -3.06 2.60 9.17
C ILE A 96 -2.61 1.58 10.20
N ASN A 97 -2.07 0.45 9.72
CA ASN A 97 -1.36 -0.56 10.49
C ASN A 97 -0.17 -1.05 9.67
N SER A 98 0.84 -0.19 9.51
CA SER A 98 1.96 -0.41 8.60
C SER A 98 3.31 -0.17 9.27
N PRO A 99 4.30 -1.04 9.03
CA PRO A 99 5.67 -0.82 9.46
C PRO A 99 6.41 0.25 8.63
N GLY A 100 5.75 0.84 7.62
CA GLY A 100 6.39 1.70 6.63
C GLY A 100 6.95 0.90 5.46
N GLY A 101 7.99 1.42 4.80
CA GLY A 101 8.58 0.76 3.62
C GLY A 101 9.32 1.73 2.71
N SER A 102 9.18 1.59 1.40
CA SER A 102 9.82 2.42 0.38
C SER A 102 9.45 3.89 0.54
N VAL A 103 10.47 4.77 0.62
CA VAL A 103 10.26 6.21 0.74
C VAL A 103 9.57 6.78 -0.49
N TYR A 104 10.03 6.43 -1.70
CA TYR A 104 9.41 6.92 -2.94
C TYR A 104 7.96 6.49 -3.09
N ALA A 105 7.67 5.21 -2.80
CA ALA A 105 6.32 4.69 -2.82
C ALA A 105 5.42 5.43 -1.82
N GLY A 106 5.93 5.71 -0.61
CA GLY A 106 5.22 6.45 0.41
C GLY A 106 5.02 7.92 0.07
N LEU A 107 6.01 8.59 -0.53
CA LEU A 107 5.87 9.97 -1.02
C LEU A 107 4.81 10.06 -2.12
N GLY A 108 4.70 9.07 -3.00
CA GLY A 108 3.62 9.02 -3.99
C GLY A 108 2.22 8.98 -3.37
N ILE A 109 2.04 8.24 -2.27
CA ILE A 109 0.80 8.26 -1.50
C ILE A 109 0.58 9.64 -0.86
N TYR A 110 1.63 10.17 -0.19
CA TYR A 110 1.59 11.48 0.45
C TYR A 110 1.16 12.58 -0.53
N ASP A 111 1.84 12.68 -1.66
CA ASP A 111 1.56 13.69 -2.68
C ASP A 111 0.14 13.55 -3.23
N THR A 112 -0.33 12.32 -3.43
CA THR A 112 -1.72 12.06 -3.86
C THR A 112 -2.72 12.54 -2.81
N MET A 113 -2.46 12.30 -1.52
CA MET A 113 -3.31 12.81 -0.43
C MET A 113 -3.36 14.34 -0.38
N GLN A 114 -2.25 15.02 -0.71
CA GLN A 114 -2.21 16.49 -0.77
C GLN A 114 -2.81 17.05 -2.05
N TYR A 115 -2.77 16.29 -3.14
CA TYR A 115 -3.26 16.72 -4.46
C TYR A 115 -4.78 16.70 -4.57
N ILE A 116 -5.44 15.69 -3.98
CA ILE A 116 -6.90 15.55 -4.04
C ILE A 116 -7.60 16.65 -3.24
N GLY A 117 -8.81 17.02 -3.66
CA GLY A 117 -9.61 18.07 -3.00
C GLY A 117 -10.36 17.58 -1.76
N CYS A 118 -10.46 16.27 -1.54
CA CYS A 118 -11.09 15.72 -0.33
C CYS A 118 -10.17 15.85 0.87
N ASP A 119 -10.72 16.16 2.05
CA ASP A 119 -9.96 15.97 3.29
C ASP A 119 -9.71 14.50 3.56
N VAL A 120 -8.47 14.17 3.94
CA VAL A 120 -8.09 12.80 4.29
C VAL A 120 -7.91 12.69 5.80
N SER A 121 -8.77 11.91 6.44
CA SER A 121 -8.62 11.53 7.85
C SER A 121 -7.72 10.31 7.98
N THR A 122 -6.80 10.32 8.93
CA THR A 122 -5.88 9.20 9.17
C THR A 122 -6.02 8.65 10.58
N ILE A 123 -6.07 7.31 10.69
CA ILE A 123 -6.31 6.61 11.94
C ILE A 123 -5.27 5.51 12.14
N CYS A 124 -4.38 5.65 13.11
CA CYS A 124 -3.46 4.57 13.47
C CYS A 124 -4.17 3.50 14.31
N THR A 125 -4.25 2.26 13.81
CA THR A 125 -4.97 1.16 14.49
C THR A 125 -4.06 0.17 15.22
N GLY A 126 -2.84 0.01 14.80
CA GLY A 126 -1.86 -0.88 15.43
C GLY A 126 -0.50 -0.21 15.48
N MET A 127 0.10 -0.05 14.32
CA MET A 127 1.40 0.62 14.19
C MET A 127 1.40 1.53 12.96
N ALA A 128 1.94 2.74 13.12
CA ALA A 128 2.32 3.60 12.04
C ALA A 128 3.81 3.92 12.19
N ALA A 129 4.66 3.17 11.48
CA ALA A 129 6.10 3.30 11.61
C ALA A 129 6.75 3.80 10.31
N SER A 130 7.84 4.57 10.43
CA SER A 130 8.61 5.06 9.28
C SER A 130 7.71 5.80 8.30
N MET A 131 7.66 5.39 7.01
CA MET A 131 6.73 5.97 6.03
C MET A 131 5.25 5.84 6.43
N GLY A 132 4.86 4.83 7.22
CA GLY A 132 3.52 4.76 7.79
C GLY A 132 3.20 5.92 8.74
N ALA A 133 4.20 6.42 9.49
CA ALA A 133 4.05 7.59 10.33
C ALA A 133 3.94 8.88 9.49
N VAL A 134 4.67 8.96 8.37
CA VAL A 134 4.56 10.08 7.42
C VAL A 134 3.15 10.14 6.84
N ILE A 135 2.61 9.02 6.38
CA ILE A 135 1.22 8.95 5.88
C ILE A 135 0.21 9.31 6.98
N LEU A 136 0.43 8.89 8.23
CA LEU A 136 -0.42 9.32 9.36
C LEU A 136 -0.39 10.85 9.52
N CYS A 137 0.80 11.45 9.43
CA CYS A 137 0.98 12.90 9.53
C CYS A 137 0.42 13.66 8.32
N ALA A 138 0.34 13.02 7.15
CA ALA A 138 -0.21 13.60 5.92
C ALA A 138 -1.72 13.86 5.98
N GLY A 139 -2.44 13.27 6.93
CA GLY A 139 -3.86 13.52 7.14
C GLY A 139 -4.16 14.97 7.47
N GLU A 140 -5.40 15.42 7.21
CA GLU A 140 -5.84 16.79 7.44
C GLU A 140 -5.70 17.19 8.92
N LYS A 141 -5.35 18.45 9.15
CA LYS A 141 -5.18 18.99 10.50
C LYS A 141 -6.47 18.84 11.32
N GLY A 142 -6.37 18.19 12.47
CA GLY A 142 -7.52 17.89 13.32
C GLY A 142 -8.26 16.60 13.00
N LYS A 143 -7.89 15.91 11.88
CA LYS A 143 -8.46 14.64 11.46
C LYS A 143 -7.46 13.46 11.54
N ARG A 144 -6.37 13.63 12.30
CA ARG A 144 -5.35 12.63 12.59
C ARG A 144 -5.57 12.03 13.96
N THR A 145 -5.72 10.72 14.04
CA THR A 145 -6.02 10.02 15.30
C THR A 145 -5.20 8.74 15.46
N ALA A 146 -5.13 8.27 16.69
CA ALA A 146 -4.48 7.00 17.01
C ALA A 146 -5.28 6.28 18.09
N LEU A 147 -5.48 4.97 17.95
CA LEU A 147 -6.16 4.17 18.95
C LEU A 147 -5.27 4.01 20.20
N LYS A 148 -5.91 3.76 21.33
CA LYS A 148 -5.27 3.75 22.66
C LYS A 148 -3.98 2.92 22.77
N HIS A 149 -3.93 1.79 22.08
CA HIS A 149 -2.81 0.86 22.16
C HIS A 149 -1.92 0.88 20.91
N SER A 150 -2.20 1.76 19.96
CA SER A 150 -1.38 1.91 18.75
C SER A 150 -0.02 2.55 19.08
N ARG A 151 0.91 2.38 18.15
CA ARG A 151 2.27 2.92 18.26
C ARG A 151 2.59 3.71 17.00
N VAL A 152 3.18 4.88 17.21
CA VAL A 152 3.75 5.69 16.13
C VAL A 152 5.26 5.72 16.33
N MET A 153 6.01 5.39 15.28
CA MET A 153 7.46 5.36 15.32
C MET A 153 8.04 6.12 14.14
N ILE A 154 8.90 7.07 14.44
CA ILE A 154 9.63 7.88 13.46
C ILE A 154 11.11 7.57 13.60
N HIS A 155 11.77 7.36 12.48
CA HIS A 155 13.21 7.25 12.38
C HIS A 155 13.69 7.88 11.07
N GLN A 156 14.98 8.19 10.99
CA GLN A 156 15.57 8.71 9.75
C GLN A 156 15.55 7.64 8.66
N PRO A 157 15.52 8.03 7.37
CA PRO A 157 15.58 7.08 6.27
C PRO A 157 16.85 6.23 6.35
N MET A 158 16.69 4.95 6.07
CA MET A 158 17.80 3.99 6.01
C MET A 158 18.02 3.57 4.56
N GLY A 159 19.26 3.43 4.19
CA GLY A 159 19.66 2.92 2.88
C GLY A 159 21.05 2.32 2.95
N GLY A 160 21.37 1.47 1.98
CA GLY A 160 22.68 0.87 1.80
C GLY A 160 23.02 0.81 0.32
N VAL A 161 24.27 0.99 -0.01
CA VAL A 161 24.76 0.94 -1.39
C VAL A 161 26.12 0.28 -1.42
N GLY A 162 26.36 -0.52 -2.46
CA GLY A 162 27.68 -1.06 -2.81
C GLY A 162 27.97 -0.78 -4.27
N GLY A 163 29.24 -0.67 -4.64
CA GLY A 163 29.62 -0.40 -6.02
C GLY A 163 30.84 0.52 -6.12
N GLN A 164 30.94 1.25 -7.22
CA GLN A 164 32.02 2.22 -7.44
C GLN A 164 31.86 3.43 -6.50
N ALA A 165 32.96 4.08 -6.16
CA ALA A 165 32.98 5.23 -5.24
C ALA A 165 32.01 6.34 -5.67
N SER A 166 31.92 6.62 -6.98
CA SER A 166 30.95 7.58 -7.53
C SER A 166 29.50 7.21 -7.28
N ASP A 167 29.15 5.93 -7.42
CA ASP A 167 27.77 5.44 -7.22
C ASP A 167 27.38 5.50 -5.74
N ILE A 168 28.34 5.22 -4.86
CA ILE A 168 28.17 5.36 -3.41
C ILE A 168 27.92 6.82 -3.03
N GLU A 169 28.69 7.76 -3.61
CA GLU A 169 28.49 9.19 -3.34
C GLU A 169 27.14 9.71 -3.83
N ILE A 170 26.74 9.34 -5.06
CA ILE A 170 25.43 9.70 -5.61
C ILE A 170 24.30 9.19 -4.71
N THR A 171 24.35 7.92 -4.31
CA THR A 171 23.31 7.33 -3.46
C THR A 171 23.29 7.96 -2.06
N ALA A 172 24.46 8.23 -1.47
CA ALA A 172 24.52 8.92 -0.17
C ALA A 172 23.94 10.33 -0.22
N ASN A 173 24.16 11.07 -1.31
CA ASN A 173 23.57 12.38 -1.51
C ASN A 173 22.06 12.31 -1.69
N GLU A 174 21.55 11.30 -2.39
CA GLU A 174 20.11 11.09 -2.54
C GLU A 174 19.42 10.77 -1.20
N ILE A 175 20.02 9.89 -0.38
CA ILE A 175 19.51 9.60 0.97
C ILE A 175 19.46 10.87 1.83
N LYS A 176 20.44 11.77 1.71
CA LYS A 176 20.43 13.05 2.43
C LYS A 176 19.27 13.95 1.97
N LYS A 177 19.03 14.05 0.67
CA LYS A 177 17.90 14.81 0.13
C LYS A 177 16.57 14.27 0.66
N LEU A 178 16.34 12.96 0.57
CA LEU A 178 15.13 12.32 1.09
C LEU A 178 14.95 12.58 2.59
N LYS A 179 16.04 12.58 3.37
CA LYS A 179 15.99 12.93 4.78
C LYS A 179 15.49 14.37 4.98
N ASP A 180 16.02 15.31 4.21
CA ASP A 180 15.64 16.71 4.32
C ASP A 180 14.16 16.93 3.90
N GLU A 181 13.70 16.25 2.85
CA GLU A 181 12.29 16.27 2.42
C GLU A 181 11.34 15.72 3.50
N LEU A 182 11.71 14.62 4.16
CA LEU A 182 10.88 14.00 5.19
C LEU A 182 10.83 14.80 6.50
N TYR A 183 11.76 15.73 6.73
CA TYR A 183 11.86 16.53 7.96
C TYR A 183 11.24 17.92 7.84
N ASN A 184 10.95 18.38 6.64
CA ASN A 184 10.33 19.67 6.34
C ASN A 184 8.82 19.53 6.11
#